data_f25e5dc9be53db51d884c68e9a0d504f
#
_entry.id   f25e5dc9be53db51d884c68e9a0d504f
#
_cell.length_a   1.000
_cell.length_b   1.000
_cell.length_c   1.000
_cell.angle_alpha   90.00
_cell.angle_beta   90.00
_cell.angle_gamma   90.00
#
_symmetry.space_group_name_H-M   'P 1'
#
loop_
_entity.id
_entity.type
_entity.pdbx_description
1 polymer ?
#
loop_
_entity_poly.entity_id
_entity_poly.type
_entity_poly.pdbx_seq_one_letter_code
_entity_poly.pdbx_strand_id
1 'polypeptide(L)'
;MPRLQLADGTVEALKWLALLLMTGDHVNKYLFNETLPYLFEAGRLAMPLFVVVLAYNLARPGTMENGAYRRTALRLFLFGVLATPPFIALGGLLYGGYPLNILFTLLVITLATEACDRAAQGRPLFWGLALLVVVVGGAWVEFWWPAVLLGLCVGWYVRRSNLLAAVGAVLALAALTPINGNAWALAALPVLLAARWVRPDLPRWRWLFYAYYPLHLLALWLIRIPMAKAGYLFLI
;
A
#
# COMPACT_ATOMS: atom_id res chain seq x y z
N MET A 1 9.79 12.85 -20.54
CA MET A 1 10.16 11.61 -19.85
C MET A 1 9.39 10.43 -20.42
N PRO A 2 9.92 9.18 -20.38
CA PRO A 2 9.18 8.02 -20.85
C PRO A 2 7.94 7.78 -19.96
N ARG A 3 6.81 7.44 -20.59
CA ARG A 3 5.59 7.06 -19.87
C ARG A 3 5.77 5.70 -19.20
N LEU A 4 5.33 5.57 -17.96
CA LEU A 4 5.24 4.26 -17.31
C LEU A 4 4.03 3.52 -17.89
N GLN A 5 4.31 2.56 -18.77
CA GLN A 5 3.30 1.69 -19.35
C GLN A 5 3.58 0.26 -18.89
N LEU A 6 2.64 -0.31 -18.13
CA LEU A 6 2.70 -1.69 -17.64
C LEU A 6 1.57 -2.49 -18.28
N ALA A 7 1.88 -3.69 -18.77
CA ALA A 7 0.87 -4.63 -19.21
C ALA A 7 -0.01 -5.08 -18.03
N ASP A 8 -1.24 -5.49 -18.29
CA ASP A 8 -2.16 -5.93 -17.23
C ASP A 8 -1.59 -7.10 -16.42
N GLY A 9 -0.99 -8.08 -17.10
CA GLY A 9 -0.33 -9.19 -16.43
C GLY A 9 0.87 -8.76 -15.56
N THR A 10 1.61 -7.73 -15.98
CA THR A 10 2.70 -7.16 -15.16
C THR A 10 2.16 -6.53 -13.87
N VAL A 11 1.03 -5.82 -13.95
CA VAL A 11 0.37 -5.23 -12.78
C VAL A 11 -0.11 -6.33 -11.84
N GLU A 12 -0.64 -7.44 -12.36
CA GLU A 12 -1.02 -8.60 -11.55
C GLU A 12 0.21 -9.25 -10.91
N ALA A 13 1.32 -9.42 -11.65
CA ALA A 13 2.57 -9.98 -11.11
C ALA A 13 3.13 -9.12 -9.96
N LEU A 14 3.10 -7.79 -10.08
CA LEU A 14 3.54 -6.89 -9.01
C LEU A 14 2.67 -7.02 -7.76
N LYS A 15 1.35 -7.26 -7.90
CA LYS A 15 0.47 -7.53 -6.75
C LYS A 15 0.83 -8.84 -6.06
N TRP A 16 1.05 -9.90 -6.84
CA TRP A 16 1.46 -11.20 -6.29
C TRP A 16 2.82 -11.09 -5.57
N LEU A 17 3.78 -10.40 -6.17
CA LEU A 17 5.08 -10.16 -5.54
C LEU A 17 4.91 -9.41 -4.22
N ALA A 18 4.15 -8.30 -4.22
CA ALA A 18 3.89 -7.52 -3.02
C ALA A 18 3.20 -8.35 -1.93
N LEU A 19 2.25 -9.22 -2.31
CA LEU A 19 1.53 -10.10 -1.40
C LEU A 19 2.48 -11.14 -0.77
N LEU A 20 3.35 -11.76 -1.55
CA LEU A 20 4.33 -12.73 -1.04
C LEU A 20 5.33 -12.07 -0.08
N LEU A 21 5.85 -10.89 -0.45
CA LEU A 21 6.76 -10.11 0.39
C LEU A 21 6.11 -9.69 1.70
N MET A 22 4.87 -9.19 1.64
CA MET A 22 4.08 -8.83 2.83
C MET A 22 3.86 -10.05 3.73
N THR A 23 3.51 -11.19 3.14
CA THR A 23 3.28 -12.42 3.90
C THR A 23 4.54 -12.88 4.61
N GLY A 24 5.69 -12.87 3.91
CA GLY A 24 6.98 -13.19 4.51
C GLY A 24 7.35 -12.29 5.68
N ASP A 25 7.14 -10.96 5.51
CA ASP A 25 7.37 -9.97 6.57
C ASP A 25 6.47 -10.21 7.79
N HIS A 26 5.18 -10.45 7.56
CA HIS A 26 4.23 -10.70 8.65
C HIS A 26 4.48 -12.05 9.34
N VAL A 27 4.84 -13.10 8.61
CA VAL A 27 5.28 -14.37 9.19
C VAL A 27 6.51 -14.15 10.07
N ASN A 28 7.53 -13.43 9.57
CA ASN A 28 8.71 -13.09 10.35
C ASN A 28 8.34 -12.29 11.60
N LYS A 29 7.53 -11.24 11.45
CA LYS A 29 7.15 -10.36 12.55
C LYS A 29 6.35 -11.08 13.63
N TYR A 30 5.33 -11.83 13.24
CA TYR A 30 4.35 -12.37 14.18
C TYR A 30 4.61 -13.79 14.67
N LEU A 31 5.38 -14.59 13.93
CA LEU A 31 5.69 -15.97 14.31
C LEU A 31 7.16 -16.19 14.66
N PHE A 32 8.07 -15.35 14.17
CA PHE A 32 9.51 -15.47 14.38
C PHE A 32 10.14 -14.29 15.13
N ASN A 33 9.34 -13.36 15.68
CA ASN A 33 9.83 -12.21 16.45
C ASN A 33 10.91 -11.39 15.73
N GLU A 34 10.75 -11.18 14.42
CA GLU A 34 11.67 -10.42 13.55
C GLU A 34 13.10 -10.99 13.49
N THR A 35 13.28 -12.27 13.80
CA THR A 35 14.61 -12.91 13.80
C THR A 35 15.14 -13.28 12.40
N LEU A 36 14.33 -13.12 11.35
CA LEU A 36 14.68 -13.43 9.97
C LEU A 36 14.90 -12.13 9.16
N PRO A 37 16.14 -11.57 9.17
CA PRO A 37 16.40 -10.23 8.62
C PRO A 37 16.07 -10.11 7.13
N TYR A 38 16.33 -11.16 6.33
CA TYR A 38 16.04 -11.14 4.89
C TYR A 38 14.55 -11.00 4.57
N LEU A 39 13.66 -11.60 5.39
CA LEU A 39 12.22 -11.44 5.22
C LEU A 39 11.76 -10.04 5.64
N PHE A 40 12.37 -9.47 6.68
CA PHE A 40 12.13 -8.10 7.09
C PHE A 40 12.52 -7.10 6.00
N GLU A 41 13.74 -7.24 5.47
CA GLU A 41 14.27 -6.35 4.43
C GLU A 41 13.45 -6.44 3.13
N ALA A 42 13.19 -7.66 2.66
CA ALA A 42 12.36 -7.90 1.47
C ALA A 42 10.92 -7.38 1.65
N GLY A 43 10.37 -7.50 2.85
CA GLY A 43 9.05 -7.01 3.20
C GLY A 43 8.86 -5.49 3.03
N ARG A 44 9.96 -4.71 3.15
CA ARG A 44 9.91 -3.25 2.95
C ARG A 44 9.51 -2.84 1.54
N LEU A 45 9.60 -3.74 0.56
CA LEU A 45 9.16 -3.50 -0.81
C LEU A 45 7.64 -3.65 -0.97
N ALA A 46 6.98 -4.38 -0.09
CA ALA A 46 5.56 -4.74 -0.25
C ALA A 46 4.66 -3.51 -0.34
N MET A 47 4.77 -2.60 0.64
CA MET A 47 3.94 -1.38 0.67
C MET A 47 4.17 -0.47 -0.54
N PRO A 48 5.40 -0.10 -0.93
CA PRO A 48 5.63 0.67 -2.14
C PRO A 48 5.01 0.03 -3.40
N LEU A 49 5.13 -1.28 -3.57
CA LEU A 49 4.56 -1.98 -4.72
C LEU A 49 3.03 -1.92 -4.73
N PHE A 50 2.36 -2.12 -3.59
CA PHE A 50 0.90 -1.96 -3.50
C PHE A 50 0.46 -0.54 -3.80
N VAL A 51 1.16 0.47 -3.28
CA VAL A 51 0.86 1.88 -3.55
C VAL A 51 1.03 2.21 -5.02
N VAL A 52 2.13 1.78 -5.65
CA VAL A 52 2.37 2.00 -7.08
C VAL A 52 1.30 1.35 -7.94
N VAL A 53 0.94 0.09 -7.65
CA VAL A 53 -0.11 -0.62 -8.38
C VAL A 53 -1.47 0.06 -8.22
N LEU A 54 -1.82 0.50 -7.02
CA LEU A 54 -3.06 1.25 -6.78
C LEU A 54 -3.05 2.56 -7.58
N ALA A 55 -2.01 3.38 -7.43
CA ALA A 55 -1.88 4.66 -8.10
C ALA A 55 -1.89 4.52 -9.63
N TYR A 56 -1.21 3.50 -10.17
CA TYR A 56 -1.23 3.16 -11.59
C TYR A 56 -2.64 2.84 -12.08
N ASN A 57 -3.38 2.00 -11.35
CA ASN A 57 -4.75 1.64 -11.71
C ASN A 57 -5.71 2.83 -11.62
N LEU A 58 -5.56 3.70 -10.62
CA LEU A 58 -6.38 4.92 -10.46
C LEU A 58 -6.03 5.98 -11.52
N ALA A 59 -4.84 5.95 -12.09
CA ALA A 59 -4.42 6.86 -13.14
C ALA A 59 -4.88 6.45 -14.54
N ARG A 60 -5.53 5.29 -14.71
CA ARG A 60 -6.04 4.82 -16.00
C ARG A 60 -7.17 5.74 -16.52
N PRO A 61 -7.25 5.94 -17.86
CA PRO A 61 -8.38 6.67 -18.45
C PRO A 61 -9.73 6.08 -18.05
N GLY A 62 -10.74 6.93 -17.90
CA GLY A 62 -12.10 6.50 -17.56
C GLY A 62 -12.33 6.11 -16.11
N THR A 63 -11.34 6.23 -15.22
CA THR A 63 -11.44 5.82 -13.80
C THR A 63 -12.56 6.57 -13.06
N MET A 64 -12.76 7.84 -13.38
CA MET A 64 -13.80 8.66 -12.73
C MET A 64 -15.18 8.32 -13.27
N GLU A 65 -15.33 8.24 -14.58
CA GLU A 65 -16.60 8.03 -15.27
C GLU A 65 -17.19 6.65 -14.97
N ASN A 66 -16.33 5.64 -14.89
CA ASN A 66 -16.78 4.28 -14.61
C ASN A 66 -16.92 3.96 -13.10
N GLY A 67 -16.77 4.96 -12.22
CA GLY A 67 -16.97 4.84 -10.78
C GLY A 67 -15.93 3.95 -10.07
N ALA A 68 -14.71 3.83 -10.62
CA ALA A 68 -13.66 3.00 -10.03
C ALA A 68 -13.20 3.51 -8.66
N TYR A 69 -13.14 4.84 -8.47
CA TYR A 69 -12.82 5.44 -7.16
C TYR A 69 -13.74 4.93 -6.05
N ARG A 70 -15.06 5.07 -6.26
CA ARG A 70 -16.07 4.65 -5.29
C ARG A 70 -15.95 3.15 -4.96
N ARG A 71 -15.84 2.29 -6.00
CA ARG A 71 -15.70 0.84 -5.78
C ARG A 71 -14.44 0.47 -5.04
N THR A 72 -13.31 1.12 -5.36
CA THR A 72 -12.03 0.89 -4.69
C THR A 72 -12.09 1.37 -3.25
N ALA A 73 -12.56 2.60 -3.00
CA ALA A 73 -12.70 3.17 -1.67
C ALA A 73 -13.59 2.31 -0.77
N LEU A 74 -14.76 1.87 -1.27
CA LEU A 74 -15.68 1.04 -0.50
C LEU A 74 -15.05 -0.31 -0.11
N ARG A 75 -14.33 -0.95 -1.05
CA ARG A 75 -13.63 -2.22 -0.75
C ARG A 75 -12.52 -2.03 0.27
N LEU A 76 -11.67 -1.01 0.08
CA LEU A 76 -10.59 -0.70 1.02
C LEU A 76 -11.13 -0.40 2.42
N PHE A 77 -12.22 0.34 2.51
CA PHE A 77 -12.89 0.62 3.79
C PHE A 77 -13.43 -0.67 4.43
N LEU A 78 -14.25 -1.44 3.73
CA LEU A 78 -14.86 -2.66 4.27
C LEU A 78 -13.82 -3.68 4.74
N PHE A 79 -12.83 -3.97 3.89
CA PHE A 79 -11.78 -4.93 4.23
C PHE A 79 -10.78 -4.36 5.25
N GLY A 80 -10.59 -3.03 5.28
CA GLY A 80 -9.83 -2.35 6.34
C GLY A 80 -10.48 -2.52 7.71
N VAL A 81 -11.81 -2.34 7.79
CA VAL A 81 -12.57 -2.57 9.02
C VAL A 81 -12.50 -4.05 9.43
N LEU A 82 -12.66 -4.99 8.49
CA LEU A 82 -12.55 -6.43 8.76
C LEU A 82 -11.14 -6.84 9.22
N ALA A 83 -10.10 -6.16 8.75
CA ALA A 83 -8.72 -6.42 9.15
C ALA A 83 -8.36 -5.82 10.52
N THR A 84 -9.11 -4.85 11.01
CA THR A 84 -8.79 -4.12 12.25
C THR A 84 -8.73 -5.03 13.48
N PRO A 85 -9.69 -5.95 13.76
CA PRO A 85 -9.58 -6.83 14.93
C PRO A 85 -8.31 -7.69 14.96
N PRO A 86 -7.95 -8.48 13.92
CA PRO A 86 -6.71 -9.24 13.95
C PRO A 86 -5.45 -8.34 13.93
N PHE A 87 -5.51 -7.17 13.28
CA PHE A 87 -4.42 -6.20 13.31
C PHE A 87 -4.14 -5.69 14.74
N ILE A 88 -5.17 -5.35 15.50
CA ILE A 88 -5.06 -4.97 16.92
C ILE A 88 -4.52 -6.13 17.75
N ALA A 89 -5.07 -7.32 17.59
CA ALA A 89 -4.70 -8.51 18.34
C ALA A 89 -3.24 -8.93 18.11
N LEU A 90 -2.69 -8.61 16.94
CA LEU A 90 -1.28 -8.84 16.59
C LEU A 90 -0.33 -7.70 17.04
N GLY A 91 -0.84 -6.67 17.74
CA GLY A 91 -0.04 -5.55 18.22
C GLY A 91 0.26 -4.49 17.14
N GLY A 92 -0.63 -4.33 16.17
CA GLY A 92 -0.48 -3.36 15.09
C GLY A 92 -0.66 -1.89 15.52
N LEU A 93 -1.20 -1.65 16.72
CA LEU A 93 -1.40 -0.30 17.25
C LEU A 93 -0.21 0.18 18.07
N LEU A 94 0.14 1.45 17.92
CA LEU A 94 1.11 2.14 18.78
C LEU A 94 0.42 2.76 20.01
N TYR A 95 -0.73 3.44 19.79
CA TYR A 95 -1.52 4.08 20.84
C TYR A 95 -3.02 4.00 20.52
N GLY A 96 -3.84 3.52 21.44
CA GLY A 96 -5.30 3.53 21.31
C GLY A 96 -5.79 2.91 19.99
N GLY A 97 -6.29 3.72 19.06
CA GLY A 97 -6.72 3.31 17.72
C GLY A 97 -5.74 3.64 16.59
N TYR A 98 -4.48 3.96 16.91
CA TYR A 98 -3.48 4.48 15.97
C TYR A 98 -2.28 3.54 15.82
N PRO A 99 -1.70 3.37 14.61
CA PRO A 99 -2.21 3.79 13.30
C PRO A 99 -3.30 2.86 12.77
N LEU A 100 -4.11 3.36 11.84
CA LEU A 100 -5.02 2.53 11.07
C LEU A 100 -4.22 1.69 10.07
N ASN A 101 -4.64 0.43 9.84
CA ASN A 101 -3.92 -0.53 9.00
C ASN A 101 -3.74 -0.06 7.53
N ILE A 102 -2.88 -0.74 6.78
CA ILE A 102 -2.46 -0.38 5.41
C ILE A 102 -3.62 -0.20 4.43
N LEU A 103 -4.77 -0.89 4.61
CA LEU A 103 -5.91 -0.70 3.72
C LEU A 103 -6.51 0.70 3.87
N PHE A 104 -6.44 1.31 5.05
CA PHE A 104 -6.81 2.71 5.25
C PHE A 104 -5.78 3.67 4.64
N THR A 105 -4.48 3.33 4.62
CA THR A 105 -3.47 4.11 3.86
C THR A 105 -3.83 4.15 2.37
N LEU A 106 -4.15 2.99 1.79
CA LEU A 106 -4.59 2.89 0.40
C LEU A 106 -5.92 3.61 0.16
N LEU A 107 -6.83 3.62 1.13
CA LEU A 107 -8.07 4.40 1.09
C LEU A 107 -7.80 5.90 1.06
N VAL A 108 -6.93 6.40 1.93
CA VAL A 108 -6.53 7.83 1.94
C VAL A 108 -5.93 8.24 0.59
N ILE A 109 -5.04 7.42 0.02
CA ILE A 109 -4.49 7.66 -1.33
C ILE A 109 -5.62 7.73 -2.37
N THR A 110 -6.59 6.81 -2.30
CA THR A 110 -7.70 6.76 -3.25
C THR A 110 -8.57 8.03 -3.17
N LEU A 111 -8.94 8.44 -1.96
CA LEU A 111 -9.76 9.63 -1.72
C LEU A 111 -9.03 10.93 -2.10
N ALA A 112 -7.75 11.04 -1.73
CA ALA A 112 -6.92 12.19 -2.08
C ALA A 112 -6.75 12.31 -3.60
N THR A 113 -6.51 11.19 -4.29
CA THR A 113 -6.39 11.16 -5.77
C THR A 113 -7.72 11.57 -6.43
N GLU A 114 -8.86 11.04 -5.96
CA GLU A 114 -10.18 11.43 -6.47
C GLU A 114 -10.43 12.92 -6.27
N ALA A 115 -10.12 13.46 -5.10
CA ALA A 115 -10.28 14.88 -4.82
C ALA A 115 -9.40 15.75 -5.75
N CYS A 116 -8.13 15.39 -5.95
CA CYS A 116 -7.25 16.06 -6.91
C CYS A 116 -7.82 16.04 -8.34
N ASP A 117 -8.35 14.90 -8.79
CA ASP A 117 -8.92 14.76 -10.13
C ASP A 117 -10.19 15.62 -10.30
N ARG A 118 -11.07 15.67 -9.29
CA ARG A 118 -12.26 16.54 -9.29
C ARG A 118 -11.88 18.02 -9.29
N ALA A 119 -10.85 18.39 -8.53
CA ALA A 119 -10.33 19.76 -8.50
C ALA A 119 -9.78 20.16 -9.88
N ALA A 120 -9.04 19.28 -10.54
CA ALA A 120 -8.49 19.50 -11.88
C ALA A 120 -9.59 19.61 -12.97
N GLN A 121 -10.79 19.09 -12.72
CA GLN A 121 -11.98 19.22 -13.60
C GLN A 121 -12.76 20.52 -13.37
N GLY A 122 -12.19 21.53 -12.70
CA GLY A 122 -12.82 22.82 -12.48
C GLY A 122 -13.67 22.92 -11.21
N ARG A 123 -13.45 22.04 -10.23
CA ARG A 123 -14.10 22.08 -8.92
C ARG A 123 -13.11 22.48 -7.82
N PRO A 124 -12.72 23.77 -7.70
CA PRO A 124 -11.58 24.21 -6.87
C PRO A 124 -11.71 23.85 -5.38
N LEU A 125 -12.93 23.75 -4.85
CA LEU A 125 -13.17 23.33 -3.46
C LEU A 125 -12.54 21.98 -3.13
N PHE A 126 -12.41 21.09 -4.12
CA PHE A 126 -11.78 19.78 -3.94
C PHE A 126 -10.27 19.84 -3.68
N TRP A 127 -9.56 20.96 -3.97
CA TRP A 127 -8.19 21.15 -3.51
C TRP A 127 -8.10 21.23 -1.98
N GLY A 128 -9.04 21.95 -1.35
CA GLY A 128 -9.15 21.99 0.11
C GLY A 128 -9.44 20.61 0.70
N LEU A 129 -10.35 19.84 0.07
CA LEU A 129 -10.65 18.47 0.49
C LEU A 129 -9.45 17.54 0.29
N ALA A 130 -8.72 17.64 -0.83
CA ALA A 130 -7.51 16.86 -1.05
C ALA A 130 -6.45 17.14 0.02
N LEU A 131 -6.22 18.42 0.34
CA LEU A 131 -5.29 18.82 1.40
C LEU A 131 -5.73 18.25 2.75
N LEU A 132 -7.01 18.39 3.11
CA LEU A 132 -7.55 17.85 4.36
C LEU A 132 -7.35 16.33 4.46
N VAL A 133 -7.69 15.58 3.40
CA VAL A 133 -7.52 14.12 3.36
C VAL A 133 -6.04 13.73 3.48
N VAL A 134 -5.13 14.44 2.82
CA VAL A 134 -3.69 14.17 2.91
C VAL A 134 -3.17 14.47 4.32
N VAL A 135 -3.49 15.64 4.87
CA VAL A 135 -2.94 16.07 6.16
C VAL A 135 -3.52 15.23 7.30
N VAL A 136 -4.85 15.15 7.39
CA VAL A 136 -5.51 14.41 8.49
C VAL A 136 -5.42 12.91 8.27
N GLY A 137 -5.80 12.41 7.09
CA GLY A 137 -5.76 10.99 6.78
C GLY A 137 -4.35 10.42 6.83
N GLY A 138 -3.36 11.14 6.27
CA GLY A 138 -1.96 10.74 6.31
C GLY A 138 -1.38 10.66 7.72
N ALA A 139 -1.88 11.47 8.65
CA ALA A 139 -1.44 11.41 10.05
C ALA A 139 -1.94 10.15 10.79
N TRP A 140 -3.07 9.54 10.37
CA TRP A 140 -3.73 8.46 11.09
C TRP A 140 -3.47 7.05 10.55
N VAL A 141 -2.77 6.91 9.42
CA VAL A 141 -2.58 5.63 8.73
C VAL A 141 -1.13 5.13 8.84
N GLU A 142 -0.93 3.83 8.63
CA GLU A 142 0.42 3.24 8.51
C GLU A 142 1.23 3.93 7.42
N PHE A 143 2.53 4.08 7.66
CA PHE A 143 3.51 4.75 6.79
C PHE A 143 3.24 6.24 6.53
N TRP A 144 2.24 6.83 7.16
CA TRP A 144 1.95 8.26 7.21
C TRP A 144 1.96 8.97 5.84
N TRP A 145 2.36 10.25 5.85
CA TRP A 145 2.42 11.06 4.63
C TRP A 145 3.35 10.52 3.54
N PRO A 146 4.53 9.90 3.82
CA PRO A 146 5.37 9.33 2.77
C PRO A 146 4.63 8.34 1.86
N ALA A 147 3.81 7.44 2.40
CA ALA A 147 3.02 6.51 1.60
C ALA A 147 1.95 7.22 0.77
N VAL A 148 1.26 8.21 1.36
CA VAL A 148 0.22 8.99 0.67
C VAL A 148 0.84 9.81 -0.47
N LEU A 149 1.94 10.51 -0.20
CA LEU A 149 2.66 11.30 -1.21
C LEU A 149 3.22 10.42 -2.33
N LEU A 150 3.74 9.24 -2.01
CA LEU A 150 4.18 8.26 -3.01
C LEU A 150 3.03 7.95 -3.98
N GLY A 151 1.84 7.64 -3.47
CA GLY A 151 0.67 7.32 -4.29
C GLY A 151 0.26 8.49 -5.20
N LEU A 152 0.21 9.71 -4.67
CA LEU A 152 -0.13 10.92 -5.42
C LEU A 152 0.90 11.22 -6.51
N CYS A 153 2.20 11.17 -6.17
CA CYS A 153 3.29 11.43 -7.11
C CYS A 153 3.33 10.39 -8.23
N VAL A 154 3.17 9.10 -7.91
CA VAL A 154 3.10 8.02 -8.91
C VAL A 154 1.88 8.23 -9.83
N GLY A 155 0.71 8.50 -9.28
CA GLY A 155 -0.50 8.78 -10.08
C GLY A 155 -0.31 9.97 -11.01
N TRP A 156 0.31 11.04 -10.54
CA TRP A 156 0.63 12.22 -11.34
C TRP A 156 1.65 11.88 -12.44
N TYR A 157 2.72 11.13 -12.12
CA TYR A 157 3.72 10.70 -13.09
C TYR A 157 3.11 9.83 -14.20
N VAL A 158 2.27 8.88 -13.86
CA VAL A 158 1.60 7.99 -14.84
C VAL A 158 0.74 8.80 -15.82
N ARG A 159 0.04 9.83 -15.35
CA ARG A 159 -0.81 10.66 -16.21
C ARG A 159 -0.04 11.63 -17.07
N ARG A 160 1.01 12.26 -16.56
CA ARG A 160 1.65 13.43 -17.19
C ARG A 160 3.15 13.27 -17.48
N SER A 161 3.78 12.16 -17.08
CA SER A 161 5.23 11.90 -17.26
C SER A 161 6.12 13.08 -16.82
N ASN A 162 5.75 13.71 -15.70
CA ASN A 162 6.38 14.93 -15.19
C ASN A 162 7.60 14.59 -14.33
N LEU A 163 8.71 15.33 -14.50
CA LEU A 163 9.94 15.13 -13.72
C LEU A 163 9.72 15.38 -12.23
N LEU A 164 8.98 16.43 -11.87
CA LEU A 164 8.68 16.74 -10.45
C LEU A 164 7.93 15.60 -9.79
N ALA A 165 6.98 14.97 -10.48
CA ALA A 165 6.25 13.82 -9.96
C ALA A 165 7.18 12.60 -9.76
N ALA A 166 8.12 12.36 -10.69
CA ALA A 166 9.11 11.29 -10.54
C ALA A 166 10.04 11.55 -9.35
N VAL A 167 10.57 12.76 -9.22
CA VAL A 167 11.43 13.17 -8.10
C VAL A 167 10.64 13.09 -6.79
N GLY A 168 9.40 13.58 -6.76
CA GLY A 168 8.52 13.48 -5.59
C GLY A 168 8.27 12.02 -5.16
N ALA A 169 8.07 11.10 -6.10
CA ALA A 169 7.92 9.68 -5.80
C ALA A 169 9.20 9.07 -5.19
N VAL A 170 10.38 9.41 -5.72
CA VAL A 170 11.66 8.96 -5.17
C VAL A 170 11.90 9.53 -3.77
N LEU A 171 11.61 10.81 -3.56
CA LEU A 171 11.73 11.45 -2.24
C LEU A 171 10.75 10.85 -1.22
N ALA A 172 9.51 10.53 -1.64
CA ALA A 172 8.54 9.87 -0.79
C ALA A 172 8.99 8.45 -0.41
N LEU A 173 9.59 7.69 -1.34
CA LEU A 173 10.23 6.40 -1.04
C LEU A 173 11.40 6.55 -0.06
N ALA A 174 12.27 7.54 -0.26
CA ALA A 174 13.39 7.80 0.63
C ALA A 174 12.92 8.22 2.03
N ALA A 175 11.81 8.96 2.14
CA ALA A 175 11.19 9.35 3.40
C ALA A 175 10.61 8.18 4.20
N LEU A 176 10.49 6.98 3.62
CA LEU A 176 10.18 5.75 4.36
C LEU A 176 11.35 5.20 5.16
N THR A 177 12.59 5.63 4.87
CA THR A 177 13.80 5.13 5.54
C THR A 177 13.73 5.27 7.07
N PRO A 178 13.40 6.42 7.67
CA PRO A 178 13.26 6.53 9.13
C PRO A 178 12.10 5.71 9.70
N ILE A 179 11.04 5.46 8.93
CA ILE A 179 9.89 4.67 9.35
C ILE A 179 10.24 3.17 9.37
N ASN A 180 10.98 2.72 8.35
CA ASN A 180 11.38 1.33 8.19
C ASN A 180 12.66 0.96 8.98
N GLY A 181 13.42 1.94 9.45
CA GLY A 181 14.74 1.74 10.04
C GLY A 181 15.81 1.36 9.01
N ASN A 182 15.50 1.34 7.72
CA ASN A 182 16.40 1.00 6.62
C ASN A 182 15.91 1.56 5.28
N ALA A 183 16.76 1.50 4.24
CA ALA A 183 16.47 2.04 2.92
C ALA A 183 15.91 1.02 1.91
N TRP A 184 15.53 -0.19 2.33
CA TRP A 184 15.09 -1.26 1.42
C TRP A 184 13.83 -0.93 0.63
N ALA A 185 12.99 0.00 1.09
CA ALA A 185 11.85 0.49 0.30
C ALA A 185 12.28 1.06 -1.07
N LEU A 186 13.50 1.62 -1.18
CA LEU A 186 14.06 2.11 -2.46
C LEU A 186 14.32 0.98 -3.47
N ALA A 187 14.48 -0.26 -3.03
CA ALA A 187 14.62 -1.41 -3.91
C ALA A 187 13.36 -1.68 -4.75
N ALA A 188 12.22 -1.07 -4.42
CA ALA A 188 11.06 -1.06 -5.30
C ALA A 188 11.34 -0.39 -6.65
N LEU A 189 12.27 0.58 -6.74
CA LEU A 189 12.62 1.26 -7.99
C LEU A 189 13.20 0.32 -9.06
N PRO A 190 14.28 -0.44 -8.80
CA PRO A 190 14.76 -1.41 -9.77
C PRO A 190 13.75 -2.49 -10.11
N VAL A 191 12.93 -2.95 -9.15
CA VAL A 191 11.83 -3.90 -9.41
C VAL A 191 10.83 -3.32 -10.42
N LEU A 192 10.39 -2.07 -10.23
CA LEU A 192 9.46 -1.40 -11.13
C LEU A 192 10.08 -1.13 -12.50
N LEU A 193 11.37 -0.82 -12.55
CA LEU A 193 12.10 -0.66 -13.81
C LEU A 193 12.18 -2.00 -14.55
N ALA A 194 12.50 -3.09 -13.88
CA ALA A 194 12.55 -4.44 -14.45
C ALA A 194 11.16 -4.93 -14.89
N ALA A 195 10.11 -4.58 -14.16
CA ALA A 195 8.74 -4.98 -14.46
C ALA A 195 8.26 -4.57 -15.87
N ARG A 196 8.85 -3.53 -16.47
CA ARG A 196 8.49 -3.09 -17.83
C ARG A 196 8.78 -4.13 -18.91
N TRP A 197 9.75 -5.01 -18.67
CA TRP A 197 10.16 -6.06 -19.62
C TRP A 197 9.45 -7.40 -19.36
N VAL A 198 8.75 -7.53 -18.24
CA VAL A 198 8.06 -8.77 -17.85
C VAL A 198 6.57 -8.64 -18.18
N ARG A 199 6.05 -9.51 -19.05
CA ARG A 199 4.64 -9.49 -19.49
C ARG A 199 3.99 -10.87 -19.32
N PRO A 200 3.80 -11.34 -18.08
CA PRO A 200 3.16 -12.63 -17.84
C PRO A 200 1.66 -12.56 -18.17
N ASP A 201 1.10 -13.68 -18.55
CA ASP A 201 -0.35 -13.82 -18.68
C ASP A 201 -0.90 -14.36 -17.36
N LEU A 202 -1.33 -13.45 -16.49
CA LEU A 202 -1.87 -13.78 -15.17
C LEU A 202 -3.34 -13.37 -15.05
N PRO A 203 -4.21 -14.25 -14.55
CA PRO A 203 -5.62 -13.96 -14.36
C PRO A 203 -5.84 -12.89 -13.29
N ARG A 204 -6.83 -12.04 -13.51
CA ARG A 204 -7.15 -10.91 -12.62
C ARG A 204 -8.09 -11.33 -11.49
N TRP A 205 -7.55 -11.57 -10.31
CA TRP A 205 -8.31 -11.98 -9.13
C TRP A 205 -8.62 -10.79 -8.21
N ARG A 206 -9.61 -10.00 -8.61
CA ARG A 206 -9.94 -8.71 -7.96
C ARG A 206 -10.23 -8.80 -6.47
N TRP A 207 -10.99 -9.82 -6.04
CA TRP A 207 -11.42 -9.96 -4.64
C TRP A 207 -10.35 -10.57 -3.74
N LEU A 208 -9.49 -11.41 -4.29
CA LEU A 208 -8.48 -12.12 -3.53
C LEU A 208 -7.58 -11.16 -2.76
N PHE A 209 -7.08 -10.11 -3.41
CA PHE A 209 -6.15 -9.16 -2.78
C PHE A 209 -6.79 -8.35 -1.65
N TYR A 210 -8.10 -8.08 -1.70
CA TYR A 210 -8.80 -7.43 -0.60
C TYR A 210 -9.06 -8.40 0.54
N ALA A 211 -9.53 -9.61 0.25
CA ALA A 211 -9.87 -10.62 1.26
C ALA A 211 -8.62 -11.21 1.92
N TYR A 212 -7.52 -11.34 1.18
CA TYR A 212 -6.28 -11.93 1.69
C TYR A 212 -5.75 -11.17 2.91
N TYR A 213 -5.78 -9.84 2.89
CA TYR A 213 -5.20 -9.05 3.98
C TYR A 213 -5.86 -9.35 5.36
N PRO A 214 -7.17 -9.26 5.55
CA PRO A 214 -7.77 -9.65 6.83
C PRO A 214 -7.63 -11.14 7.12
N LEU A 215 -7.72 -12.01 6.12
CA LEU A 215 -7.67 -13.47 6.32
C LEU A 215 -6.28 -13.95 6.77
N HIS A 216 -5.19 -13.42 6.17
CA HIS A 216 -3.85 -13.83 6.59
C HIS A 216 -3.50 -13.29 7.97
N LEU A 217 -3.93 -12.06 8.34
CA LEU A 217 -3.76 -11.54 9.69
C LEU A 217 -4.53 -12.39 10.71
N LEU A 218 -5.77 -12.78 10.38
CA LEU A 218 -6.56 -13.68 11.21
C LEU A 218 -5.86 -15.05 11.38
N ALA A 219 -5.35 -15.62 10.29
CA ALA A 219 -4.62 -16.88 10.33
C ALA A 219 -3.37 -16.78 11.21
N LEU A 220 -2.57 -15.71 11.06
CA LEU A 220 -1.38 -15.48 11.88
C LEU A 220 -1.74 -15.31 13.36
N TRP A 221 -2.81 -14.55 13.67
CA TRP A 221 -3.29 -14.41 15.03
C TRP A 221 -3.70 -15.75 15.65
N LEU A 222 -4.49 -16.56 14.93
CA LEU A 222 -4.92 -17.87 15.40
C LEU A 222 -3.74 -18.85 15.61
N ILE A 223 -2.74 -18.84 14.72
CA ILE A 223 -1.52 -19.65 14.85
C ILE A 223 -0.70 -19.18 16.05
N ARG A 224 -0.61 -17.87 16.28
CA ARG A 224 0.17 -17.29 17.37
C ARG A 224 -0.36 -17.69 18.76
N ILE A 225 -1.66 -17.89 18.92
CA ILE A 225 -2.25 -18.27 20.22
C ILE A 225 -1.65 -19.56 20.80
N PRO A 226 -1.66 -20.72 20.11
CA PRO A 226 -1.04 -21.94 20.64
C PRO A 226 0.50 -21.82 20.76
N MET A 227 1.18 -21.10 19.85
CA MET A 227 2.61 -20.87 19.95
C MET A 227 2.98 -20.09 21.21
N ALA A 228 2.24 -19.05 21.55
CA ALA A 228 2.44 -18.28 22.79
C ALA A 228 2.22 -19.15 24.03
N LYS A 229 1.13 -19.96 24.05
CA LYS A 229 0.86 -20.89 25.16
C LYS A 229 1.94 -21.97 25.34
N ALA A 230 2.57 -22.38 24.25
CA ALA A 230 3.67 -23.37 24.27
C ALA A 230 5.06 -22.75 24.58
N GLY A 231 5.12 -21.42 24.80
CA GLY A 231 6.37 -20.72 25.12
C GLY A 231 7.31 -20.49 23.93
N TYR A 232 6.83 -20.71 22.69
CA TYR A 232 7.66 -20.46 21.49
C TYR A 232 7.79 -18.99 21.13
N LEU A 233 6.89 -18.14 21.61
CA LEU A 233 6.92 -16.73 21.34
C LEU A 233 7.39 -16.02 22.62
N PHE A 234 8.54 -15.40 22.54
CA PHE A 234 9.01 -14.45 23.55
C PHE A 234 8.20 -13.17 23.43
N LEU A 235 6.95 -13.23 23.84
CA LEU A 235 6.09 -12.07 23.73
C LEU A 235 5.81 -11.50 25.08
N ILE A 236 6.24 -10.48 25.04
CA ILE A 236 5.97 -9.30 25.82
C ILE A 236 4.66 -8.69 25.40
#